data_5fc824e043b91f8d880fb7ddf148a1a8
#
_entry.id   5fc824e043b91f8d880fb7ddf148a1a8
#
_cell.length_a   1.000
_cell.length_b   1.000
_cell.length_c   1.000
_cell.angle_alpha   90.00
_cell.angle_beta   90.00
_cell.angle_gamma   90.00
#
_symmetry.space_group_name_H-M   'P 1'
#
loop_
_entity.id
_entity.type
_entity.pdbx_description
1 polymer ?
#
loop_
_entity_poly.entity_id
_entity_poly.type
_entity_poly.pdbx_seq_one_letter_code
_entity_poly.pdbx_strand_id
1 'polypeptide(L)'
;MTLPPALPGSTVPPGWWRRHWRWAMPLAVVLVLGGVGGVVTWSVLRWSEAARESPPMREALRRAGCSIELVEAFGEPLHIESIPLGSMQTAITGQRDVVLTVALEGPHAYGRLFVKGTRNDDVWDYPVMYVLGEDRQTFDLTALDDDEAAGECALRQCRQRGQCNEKPAL
;
A
#
# COMPACT_ATOMS: atom_id res chain seq x y z
N MET A 1 -59.49 43.43 45.03
CA MET A 1 -58.82 42.26 44.37
C MET A 1 -57.30 42.49 44.47
N THR A 2 -56.68 41.81 45.42
CA THR A 2 -55.25 41.92 45.66
C THR A 2 -54.53 40.82 44.85
N LEU A 3 -53.62 41.22 43.96
CA LEU A 3 -52.75 40.28 43.21
C LEU A 3 -51.88 39.51 44.19
N PRO A 4 -51.68 38.17 43.97
CA PRO A 4 -50.79 37.39 44.80
C PRO A 4 -49.36 37.86 44.60
N PRO A 5 -48.49 37.78 45.66
CA PRO A 5 -47.11 38.20 45.58
C PRO A 5 -46.29 37.31 44.58
N ALA A 6 -45.48 37.96 43.76
CA ALA A 6 -44.60 37.25 42.80
C ALA A 6 -43.66 36.29 43.56
N LEU A 7 -43.69 35.03 43.18
CA LEU A 7 -42.73 34.01 43.66
C LEU A 7 -41.30 34.44 43.38
N PRO A 8 -40.37 34.32 44.35
CA PRO A 8 -38.98 34.63 44.11
C PRO A 8 -38.47 33.71 42.98
N GLY A 9 -38.07 34.34 41.86
CA GLY A 9 -37.52 33.63 40.71
C GLY A 9 -36.33 32.78 41.13
N SER A 10 -36.41 31.49 40.99
CA SER A 10 -35.29 30.57 41.20
C SER A 10 -34.21 30.91 40.18
N THR A 11 -33.21 31.64 40.61
CA THR A 11 -31.96 31.83 39.82
C THR A 11 -31.26 30.51 39.76
N VAL A 12 -31.53 29.72 38.72
CA VAL A 12 -30.76 28.49 38.44
C VAL A 12 -29.31 28.94 38.19
N PRO A 13 -28.36 28.48 38.99
CA PRO A 13 -26.95 28.86 38.81
C PRO A 13 -26.50 28.48 37.38
N PRO A 14 -25.78 29.36 36.69
CA PRO A 14 -25.32 29.05 35.34
C PRO A 14 -24.51 27.76 35.35
N GLY A 15 -24.98 26.75 34.59
CA GLY A 15 -24.40 25.43 34.57
C GLY A 15 -22.91 25.51 34.26
N TRP A 16 -22.14 24.57 34.78
CA TRP A 16 -20.69 24.43 34.60
C TRP A 16 -20.24 24.66 33.15
N TRP A 17 -21.01 24.18 32.17
CA TRP A 17 -20.78 24.33 30.74
C TRP A 17 -20.67 25.79 30.30
N ARG A 18 -21.55 26.67 30.77
CA ARG A 18 -21.56 28.10 30.41
C ARG A 18 -20.30 28.83 30.91
N ARG A 19 -19.69 28.36 32.00
CA ARG A 19 -18.52 28.96 32.62
C ARG A 19 -17.23 28.50 31.94
N HIS A 20 -17.17 27.24 31.40
CA HIS A 20 -15.96 26.63 30.88
C HIS A 20 -15.99 26.43 29.37
N TRP A 21 -17.08 26.76 28.69
CA TRP A 21 -17.25 26.61 27.25
C TRP A 21 -16.07 27.20 26.44
N ARG A 22 -15.53 28.36 26.85
CA ARG A 22 -14.42 29.03 26.13
C ARG A 22 -13.15 28.19 26.09
N TRP A 23 -12.95 27.31 27.06
CA TRP A 23 -11.83 26.37 27.12
C TRP A 23 -12.21 24.95 26.71
N ALA A 24 -13.42 24.53 26.98
CA ALA A 24 -13.91 23.21 26.64
C ALA A 24 -14.01 23.00 25.14
N MET A 25 -14.42 24.01 24.37
CA MET A 25 -14.54 23.95 22.91
C MET A 25 -13.19 23.72 22.22
N PRO A 26 -12.16 24.56 22.41
CA PRO A 26 -10.87 24.32 21.77
C PRO A 26 -10.24 23.00 22.20
N LEU A 27 -10.40 22.62 23.46
CA LEU A 27 -9.92 21.32 23.94
C LEU A 27 -10.64 20.15 23.26
N ALA A 28 -11.95 20.23 23.14
CA ALA A 28 -12.76 19.21 22.42
C ALA A 28 -12.35 19.11 20.94
N VAL A 29 -12.13 20.24 20.27
CA VAL A 29 -11.67 20.27 18.88
C VAL A 29 -10.28 19.61 18.75
N VAL A 30 -9.34 19.94 19.63
CA VAL A 30 -8.01 19.31 19.62
C VAL A 30 -8.08 17.80 19.86
N LEU A 31 -8.91 17.35 20.80
CA LEU A 31 -9.12 15.93 21.07
C LEU A 31 -9.73 15.18 19.88
N VAL A 32 -10.74 15.80 19.25
CA VAL A 32 -11.39 15.20 18.06
C VAL A 32 -10.39 15.14 16.89
N LEU A 33 -9.70 16.23 16.59
CA LEU A 33 -8.73 16.26 15.49
C LEU A 33 -7.56 15.31 15.76
N GLY A 34 -7.05 15.29 16.99
CA GLY A 34 -5.99 14.36 17.40
C GLY A 34 -6.43 12.91 17.35
N GLY A 35 -7.66 12.61 17.80
CA GLY A 35 -8.24 11.27 17.74
C GLY A 35 -8.45 10.79 16.29
N VAL A 36 -9.07 11.62 15.46
CA VAL A 36 -9.27 11.31 14.03
C VAL A 36 -7.92 11.15 13.33
N GLY A 37 -6.98 12.08 13.53
CA GLY A 37 -5.63 11.99 12.97
C GLY A 37 -4.91 10.72 13.38
N GLY A 38 -4.98 10.35 14.65
CA GLY A 38 -4.38 9.11 15.17
C GLY A 38 -4.98 7.85 14.53
N VAL A 39 -6.30 7.79 14.43
CA VAL A 39 -7.00 6.64 13.80
C VAL A 39 -6.63 6.54 12.32
N VAL A 40 -6.63 7.66 11.59
CA VAL A 40 -6.27 7.66 10.16
C VAL A 40 -4.82 7.19 9.98
N THR A 41 -3.88 7.75 10.73
CA THR A 41 -2.46 7.37 10.65
C THR A 41 -2.27 5.88 10.95
N TRP A 42 -2.88 5.38 12.03
CA TRP A 42 -2.81 3.98 12.40
C TRP A 42 -3.41 3.07 11.31
N SER A 43 -4.55 3.45 10.74
CA SER A 43 -5.19 2.70 9.66
C SER A 43 -4.33 2.64 8.41
N VAL A 44 -3.68 3.76 8.02
CA VAL A 44 -2.78 3.82 6.87
C VAL A 44 -1.55 2.92 7.09
N LEU A 45 -0.94 2.97 8.28
CA LEU A 45 0.20 2.12 8.61
C LEU A 45 -0.16 0.63 8.54
N ARG A 46 -1.26 0.23 9.16
CA ARG A 46 -1.74 -1.15 9.12
C ARG A 46 -2.06 -1.63 7.71
N TRP A 47 -2.70 -0.76 6.92
CA TRP A 47 -2.99 -1.08 5.53
C TRP A 47 -1.71 -1.24 4.70
N SER A 48 -0.71 -0.37 4.91
CA SER A 48 0.55 -0.43 4.17
C SER A 48 1.35 -1.70 4.46
N GLU A 49 1.37 -2.16 5.72
CA GLU A 49 1.98 -3.44 6.09
C GLU A 49 1.26 -4.60 5.41
N ALA A 50 -0.07 -4.66 5.50
CA ALA A 50 -0.87 -5.70 4.86
C ALA A 50 -0.71 -5.72 3.33
N ALA A 51 -0.59 -4.54 2.69
CA ALA A 51 -0.37 -4.45 1.25
C ALA A 51 1.02 -4.93 0.84
N ARG A 52 2.08 -4.63 1.62
CA ARG A 52 3.44 -5.11 1.37
C ARG A 52 3.56 -6.63 1.49
N GLU A 53 2.86 -7.22 2.46
CA GLU A 53 2.85 -8.67 2.70
C GLU A 53 1.87 -9.43 1.80
N SER A 54 1.11 -8.71 0.98
CA SER A 54 0.10 -9.32 0.11
C SER A 54 0.73 -10.26 -0.92
N PRO A 55 0.07 -11.37 -1.28
CA PRO A 55 0.56 -12.30 -2.30
C PRO A 55 0.91 -11.61 -3.63
N PRO A 56 0.09 -10.67 -4.16
CA PRO A 56 0.43 -9.95 -5.38
C PRO A 56 1.73 -9.15 -5.29
N MET A 57 1.99 -8.53 -4.14
CA MET A 57 3.21 -7.74 -3.96
C MET A 57 4.45 -8.63 -3.89
N ARG A 58 4.36 -9.75 -3.15
CA ARG A 58 5.47 -10.70 -3.07
C ARG A 58 5.79 -11.31 -4.43
N GLU A 59 4.78 -11.66 -5.21
CA GLU A 59 4.95 -12.19 -6.55
C GLU A 59 5.59 -11.15 -7.49
N ALA A 60 5.12 -9.90 -7.43
CA ALA A 60 5.68 -8.82 -8.24
C ALA A 60 7.16 -8.56 -7.93
N LEU A 61 7.53 -8.56 -6.64
CA LEU A 61 8.93 -8.41 -6.24
C LEU A 61 9.78 -9.63 -6.65
N ARG A 62 9.22 -10.83 -6.57
CA ARG A 62 9.89 -12.03 -7.05
C ARG A 62 10.19 -11.92 -8.55
N ARG A 63 9.20 -11.57 -9.37
CA ARG A 63 9.38 -11.39 -10.82
C ARG A 63 10.34 -10.24 -11.13
N ALA A 64 10.19 -9.10 -10.46
CA ALA A 64 11.12 -7.97 -10.61
C ALA A 64 12.58 -8.38 -10.32
N GLY A 65 12.78 -9.09 -9.22
CA GLY A 65 14.09 -9.61 -8.86
C GLY A 65 14.62 -10.69 -9.81
N CYS A 66 13.80 -11.37 -10.59
CA CYS A 66 14.21 -12.35 -11.57
C CYS A 66 14.44 -11.77 -12.98
N SER A 67 13.82 -10.65 -13.32
CA SER A 67 14.00 -10.00 -14.62
C SER A 67 15.43 -9.49 -14.79
N ILE A 68 16.14 -10.05 -15.77
CA ILE A 68 17.54 -9.69 -16.06
C ILE A 68 17.62 -8.24 -16.51
N GLU A 69 16.72 -7.82 -17.40
CA GLU A 69 16.70 -6.46 -17.94
C GLU A 69 16.46 -5.41 -16.84
N LEU A 70 15.51 -5.68 -15.92
CA LEU A 70 15.21 -4.77 -14.81
C LEU A 70 16.40 -4.68 -13.85
N VAL A 71 16.99 -5.82 -13.49
CA VAL A 71 18.14 -5.86 -12.57
C VAL A 71 19.37 -5.19 -13.17
N GLU A 72 19.63 -5.35 -14.47
CA GLU A 72 20.74 -4.66 -15.15
C GLU A 72 20.51 -3.12 -15.17
N ALA A 73 19.26 -2.67 -15.31
CA ALA A 73 18.94 -1.25 -15.34
C ALA A 73 18.93 -0.60 -13.95
N PHE A 74 18.34 -1.26 -12.96
CA PHE A 74 18.13 -0.70 -11.60
C PHE A 74 19.24 -1.06 -10.62
N GLY A 75 19.91 -2.17 -10.83
CA GLY A 75 20.87 -2.75 -9.89
C GLY A 75 20.20 -3.55 -8.76
N GLU A 76 21.01 -4.21 -7.95
CA GLU A 76 20.55 -4.93 -6.75
C GLU A 76 21.20 -4.34 -5.49
N PRO A 77 20.49 -4.37 -4.35
CA PRO A 77 19.15 -4.90 -4.13
C PRO A 77 18.02 -3.93 -4.54
N LEU A 78 16.87 -4.49 -4.97
CA LEU A 78 15.65 -3.72 -5.24
C LEU A 78 14.88 -3.51 -3.94
N HIS A 79 14.50 -2.27 -3.66
CA HIS A 79 13.76 -1.88 -2.46
C HIS A 79 12.44 -1.20 -2.80
N ILE A 80 11.44 -1.40 -1.93
CA ILE A 80 10.20 -0.63 -1.96
C ILE A 80 10.40 0.61 -1.10
N GLU A 81 10.43 1.79 -1.73
CA GLU A 81 10.64 3.06 -1.04
C GLU A 81 9.34 3.64 -0.45
N SER A 82 8.23 3.44 -1.13
CA SER A 82 6.96 4.09 -0.78
C SER A 82 5.92 3.15 -0.19
N ILE A 83 4.89 3.77 0.39
CA ILE A 83 3.66 3.06 0.77
C ILE A 83 2.96 2.61 -0.50
N PRO A 84 2.61 1.32 -0.65
CA PRO A 84 1.82 0.84 -1.78
C PRO A 84 0.51 1.62 -1.89
N LEU A 85 0.28 2.21 -3.06
CA LEU A 85 -0.97 2.90 -3.37
C LEU A 85 -1.82 1.99 -4.25
N GLY A 86 -3.11 1.92 -3.97
CA GLY A 86 -3.99 1.12 -4.80
C GLY A 86 -5.31 0.77 -4.14
N SER A 87 -6.00 -0.17 -4.73
CA SER A 87 -7.29 -0.66 -4.25
C SER A 87 -7.33 -2.18 -4.27
N MET A 88 -7.99 -2.74 -3.26
CA MET A 88 -8.36 -4.15 -3.23
C MET A 88 -9.88 -4.21 -3.14
N GLN A 89 -10.51 -4.87 -4.09
CA GLN A 89 -11.96 -5.02 -4.14
C GLN A 89 -12.31 -6.50 -4.09
N THR A 90 -13.37 -6.82 -3.36
CA THR A 90 -13.91 -8.17 -3.32
C THR A 90 -15.33 -8.11 -3.85
N ALA A 91 -15.58 -8.79 -4.96
CA ALA A 91 -16.91 -8.91 -5.53
C ALA A 91 -17.79 -9.86 -4.68
N ILE A 92 -19.09 -9.72 -4.81
CA ILE A 92 -20.08 -10.60 -4.12
C ILE A 92 -19.87 -12.08 -4.53
N THR A 93 -19.32 -12.31 -5.69
CA THR A 93 -18.96 -13.64 -6.23
C THR A 93 -17.76 -14.29 -5.55
N GLY A 94 -17.06 -13.57 -4.64
CA GLY A 94 -15.82 -14.03 -4.03
C GLY A 94 -14.56 -13.69 -4.82
N GLN A 95 -14.69 -13.22 -6.06
CA GLN A 95 -13.57 -12.72 -6.86
C GLN A 95 -12.92 -11.52 -6.18
N ARG A 96 -11.61 -11.49 -6.16
CA ARG A 96 -10.83 -10.36 -5.62
C ARG A 96 -9.99 -9.75 -6.72
N ASP A 97 -10.19 -8.46 -6.92
CA ASP A 97 -9.39 -7.64 -7.82
C ASP A 97 -8.45 -6.75 -7.01
N VAL A 98 -7.21 -6.69 -7.44
CA VAL A 98 -6.20 -5.86 -6.82
C VAL A 98 -5.52 -5.00 -7.89
N VAL A 99 -5.36 -3.72 -7.58
CA VAL A 99 -4.54 -2.79 -8.37
C VAL A 99 -3.60 -2.10 -7.39
N LEU A 100 -2.31 -2.30 -7.55
CA LEU A 100 -1.28 -1.73 -6.69
C LEU A 100 -0.26 -0.98 -7.54
N THR A 101 0.21 0.14 -6.99
CA THR A 101 1.31 0.92 -7.53
C THR A 101 2.27 1.24 -6.40
N VAL A 102 3.55 1.00 -6.62
CA VAL A 102 4.57 1.24 -5.60
C VAL A 102 5.85 1.78 -6.25
N ALA A 103 6.56 2.68 -5.55
CA ALA A 103 7.88 3.09 -5.99
C ALA A 103 8.88 1.98 -5.71
N LEU A 104 9.64 1.62 -6.73
CA LEU A 104 10.72 0.67 -6.70
C LEU A 104 12.04 1.41 -6.88
N GLU A 105 12.97 1.20 -5.98
CA GLU A 105 14.29 1.81 -5.99
C GLU A 105 15.38 0.73 -6.10
N GLY A 106 16.36 0.99 -6.94
CA GLY A 106 17.60 0.24 -7.04
C GLY A 106 18.79 1.18 -6.93
N PRO A 107 20.02 0.65 -6.80
CA PRO A 107 21.24 1.46 -6.68
C PRO A 107 21.51 2.40 -7.86
N HIS A 108 21.01 2.10 -9.05
CA HIS A 108 21.30 2.85 -10.28
C HIS A 108 20.11 3.64 -10.82
N ALA A 109 18.89 3.21 -10.51
CA ALA A 109 17.67 3.84 -11.03
C ALA A 109 16.50 3.62 -10.09
N TYR A 110 15.43 4.43 -10.30
CA TYR A 110 14.15 4.27 -9.64
C TYR A 110 13.02 4.25 -10.67
N GLY A 111 11.88 3.69 -10.23
CA GLY A 111 10.72 3.57 -11.10
C GLY A 111 9.46 3.25 -10.32
N ARG A 112 8.40 2.94 -11.04
CA ARG A 112 7.10 2.56 -10.47
C ARG A 112 6.71 1.17 -10.93
N LEU A 113 6.49 0.30 -9.99
CA LEU A 113 5.93 -1.02 -10.21
C LEU A 113 4.40 -0.93 -10.20
N PHE A 114 3.78 -1.43 -11.27
CA PHE A 114 2.34 -1.54 -11.43
C PHE A 114 1.94 -3.00 -11.44
N VAL A 115 0.97 -3.34 -10.60
CA VAL A 115 0.47 -4.71 -10.48
C VAL A 115 -1.04 -4.68 -10.54
N LYS A 116 -1.62 -5.43 -11.48
CA LYS A 116 -3.04 -5.73 -11.51
C LYS A 116 -3.19 -7.24 -11.41
N GLY A 117 -3.92 -7.71 -10.43
CA GLY A 117 -4.18 -9.12 -10.22
C GLY A 117 -5.64 -9.37 -9.96
N THR A 118 -6.09 -10.53 -10.38
CA THR A 118 -7.44 -11.05 -10.13
C THR A 118 -7.31 -12.41 -9.48
N ARG A 119 -8.07 -12.66 -8.41
CA ARG A 119 -8.09 -13.95 -7.74
C ARG A 119 -9.44 -14.62 -7.96
N ASN A 120 -9.40 -15.79 -8.57
CA ASN A 120 -10.54 -16.69 -8.73
C ASN A 120 -10.20 -18.04 -8.08
N ASP A 121 -11.11 -18.58 -7.27
CA ASP A 121 -10.97 -19.91 -6.65
C ASP A 121 -9.59 -20.19 -6.04
N ASP A 122 -9.07 -19.21 -5.28
CA ASP A 122 -7.75 -19.24 -4.64
C ASP A 122 -6.52 -19.17 -5.57
N VAL A 123 -6.70 -19.04 -6.86
CA VAL A 123 -5.63 -18.84 -7.85
C VAL A 123 -5.55 -17.38 -8.23
N TRP A 124 -4.34 -16.83 -8.17
CA TRP A 124 -4.05 -15.47 -8.63
C TRP A 124 -3.65 -15.50 -10.11
N ASP A 125 -4.25 -14.61 -10.88
CA ASP A 125 -3.86 -14.26 -12.23
C ASP A 125 -3.39 -12.81 -12.28
N TYR A 126 -2.30 -12.54 -13.00
CA TYR A 126 -1.68 -11.22 -13.09
C TYR A 126 -1.65 -10.74 -14.54
N PRO A 127 -2.78 -10.27 -15.06
CA PRO A 127 -2.89 -9.83 -16.47
C PRO A 127 -2.04 -8.60 -16.80
N VAL A 128 -1.62 -7.85 -15.79
CA VAL A 128 -0.77 -6.67 -15.98
C VAL A 128 0.22 -6.57 -14.83
N MET A 129 1.50 -6.64 -15.16
CA MET A 129 2.59 -6.43 -14.21
C MET A 129 3.79 -5.84 -14.95
N TYR A 130 4.17 -4.60 -14.64
CA TYR A 130 5.31 -3.96 -15.27
C TYR A 130 5.94 -2.91 -14.35
N VAL A 131 7.20 -2.58 -14.63
CA VAL A 131 7.92 -1.47 -14.02
C VAL A 131 8.12 -0.39 -15.05
N LEU A 132 7.79 0.84 -14.70
CA LEU A 132 8.05 2.04 -15.48
C LEU A 132 9.24 2.78 -14.86
N GLY A 133 10.36 2.81 -15.56
CA GLY A 133 11.55 3.58 -15.19
C GLY A 133 11.36 5.08 -15.35
N GLU A 134 12.28 5.87 -14.81
CA GLU A 134 12.27 7.33 -14.88
C GLU A 134 12.42 7.84 -16.33
N ASP A 135 13.23 7.15 -17.11
CA ASP A 135 13.46 7.39 -18.54
C ASP A 135 12.29 6.98 -19.46
N ARG A 136 11.15 6.56 -18.86
CA ARG A 136 9.97 5.99 -19.50
C ARG A 136 10.19 4.61 -20.13
N GLN A 137 11.29 3.96 -19.85
CA GLN A 137 11.46 2.58 -20.22
C GLN A 137 10.48 1.71 -19.43
N THR A 138 9.84 0.78 -20.11
CA THR A 138 8.87 -0.14 -19.50
C THR A 138 9.45 -1.54 -19.51
N PHE A 139 9.50 -2.16 -18.34
CA PHE A 139 9.93 -3.54 -18.14
C PHE A 139 8.69 -4.39 -17.89
N ASP A 140 8.36 -5.25 -18.82
CA ASP A 140 7.19 -6.14 -18.71
C ASP A 140 7.54 -7.35 -17.85
N LEU A 141 6.78 -7.56 -16.80
CA LEU A 141 6.89 -8.71 -15.89
C LEU A 141 5.68 -9.65 -16.02
N THR A 142 4.75 -9.35 -16.90
CA THR A 142 3.51 -10.12 -17.07
C THR A 142 3.82 -11.51 -17.65
N ALA A 143 4.73 -11.57 -18.61
CA ALA A 143 5.13 -12.80 -19.27
C ALA A 143 5.99 -13.74 -18.40
N LEU A 144 6.56 -13.21 -17.30
CA LEU A 144 7.35 -14.00 -16.35
C LEU A 144 6.43 -14.85 -15.47
N ASP A 145 5.89 -15.91 -16.02
CA ASP A 145 5.20 -16.93 -15.24
C ASP A 145 6.18 -17.68 -14.31
N ASP A 146 5.70 -18.68 -13.60
CA ASP A 146 6.53 -19.37 -12.61
C ASP A 146 7.75 -20.08 -13.24
N ASP A 147 7.59 -20.64 -14.43
CA ASP A 147 8.64 -21.40 -15.11
C ASP A 147 9.65 -20.47 -15.76
N GLU A 148 9.22 -19.41 -16.43
CA GLU A 148 10.09 -18.39 -17.02
C GLU A 148 10.86 -17.60 -15.96
N ALA A 149 10.18 -17.16 -14.89
CA ALA A 149 10.84 -16.50 -13.79
C ALA A 149 11.87 -17.38 -13.09
N ALA A 150 11.59 -18.68 -12.93
CA ALA A 150 12.54 -19.63 -12.38
C ALA A 150 13.77 -19.79 -13.29
N GLY A 151 13.56 -19.84 -14.60
CA GLY A 151 14.60 -19.90 -15.61
C GLY A 151 15.50 -18.66 -15.59
N GLU A 152 14.91 -17.46 -15.62
CA GLU A 152 15.67 -16.20 -15.55
C GLU A 152 16.40 -16.02 -14.21
N CYS A 153 15.78 -16.36 -13.09
CA CYS A 153 16.46 -16.37 -11.79
C CYS A 153 17.66 -17.33 -11.78
N ALA A 154 17.52 -18.52 -12.35
CA ALA A 154 18.60 -19.49 -12.43
C ALA A 154 19.74 -18.97 -13.31
N LEU A 155 19.44 -18.37 -14.47
CA LEU A 155 20.41 -17.75 -15.36
C LEU A 155 21.17 -16.60 -14.68
N ARG A 156 20.45 -15.75 -13.94
CA ARG A 156 21.06 -14.66 -13.20
C ARG A 156 22.00 -15.16 -12.11
N GLN A 157 21.57 -16.11 -11.30
CA GLN A 157 22.41 -16.71 -10.26
C GLN A 157 23.65 -17.37 -10.86
N CYS A 158 23.48 -17.98 -12.01
CA CYS A 158 24.57 -18.58 -12.77
C CYS A 158 25.59 -17.53 -13.24
N ARG A 159 25.12 -16.39 -13.81
CA ARG A 159 25.99 -15.28 -14.22
C ARG A 159 26.76 -14.70 -13.04
N GLN A 160 26.12 -14.50 -11.89
CA GLN A 160 26.75 -13.97 -10.68
C GLN A 160 27.85 -14.89 -10.14
N ARG A 161 27.69 -16.22 -10.27
CA ARG A 161 28.66 -17.20 -9.82
C ARG A 161 29.78 -17.45 -10.83
N GLY A 162 29.69 -16.89 -12.04
CA GLY A 162 30.64 -17.14 -13.12
C GLY A 162 30.68 -18.58 -13.64
N GLN A 163 29.64 -19.36 -13.37
CA GLN A 163 29.55 -20.79 -13.64
C GLN A 163 28.43 -21.15 -14.64
N CYS A 164 28.04 -20.22 -15.49
CA CYS A 164 27.09 -20.55 -16.55
C CYS A 164 27.71 -21.48 -17.56
N ASN A 165 27.48 -22.77 -17.41
CA ASN A 165 27.73 -23.74 -18.49
C ASN A 165 26.62 -23.55 -19.53
N GLU A 166 26.99 -23.09 -20.74
CA GLU A 166 26.08 -22.90 -21.85
C GLU A 166 25.37 -24.20 -22.20
N LYS A 167 24.16 -24.37 -21.80
CA LYS A 167 22.97 -24.96 -22.41
C LYS A 167 21.99 -25.44 -21.36
N PRO A 168 20.81 -24.87 -21.25
CA PRO A 168 19.71 -25.66 -20.74
C PRO A 168 19.42 -26.77 -21.76
N ALA A 169 19.52 -27.99 -21.32
CA ALA A 169 19.06 -29.12 -22.13
C ALA A 169 17.54 -28.95 -22.34
N LEU A 170 17.13 -28.84 -23.60
CA LEU A 170 15.74 -28.98 -24.03
C LEU A 170 15.22 -30.38 -23.73
#